data_17fcfd71cbc278ca3b8d4ce95a505852
#
_entry.id   17fcfd71cbc278ca3b8d4ce95a505852
#
_cell.length_a   1.000
_cell.length_b   1.000
_cell.length_c   1.000
_cell.angle_alpha   90.00
_cell.angle_beta   90.00
_cell.angle_gamma   90.00
#
_symmetry.space_group_name_H-M   'P 1'
#
loop_
_entity.id
_entity.type
_entity.pdbx_description
1 polymer ?
#
loop_
_entity_poly.entity_id
_entity_poly.type
_entity_poly.pdbx_seq_one_letter_code
_entity_poly.pdbx_strand_id
1 'polypeptide(L)'
;MPELVVLTEQLLSPVPGGTGRYTRELLTAMAASTPPEWTVATVTATHRDLAPAVVPNIAGPRALPLPRRGLTALWERGVHLWPGGDAVHAPTPLAPPAVKRGRSLIVTVHDTVPFTHPETLTRRGAAWHQAAVRRAVERANAVVVPTNAVAEELHAHAPGPATVAVVGHGVSEVFRQHMDPNLAALKTGRLRLPETYVLAVGTVEPRKGLDVLVSAMAKPHAPDLPLVVVGPRGWGEVNLVELAAEHGLPAGRLHVLGRVDDENLSAILRRASALAVPSRAEGFGLPVLEAMAVGTPVVHTDVPALVEVAGGTGLTVPRGNADALASALREVVDSSAATAERVAQGLLRAAAFTWDHAAAELWRLHVRFFDMANAR
;
A
#
# COMPACT_ATOMS: atom_id res chain seq x y z
N MET A 1 33.29 1.14 2.57
CA MET A 1 31.99 1.71 2.15
C MET A 1 30.92 1.04 3.00
N PRO A 2 30.07 1.80 3.70
CA PRO A 2 28.96 1.21 4.44
C PRO A 2 27.96 0.56 3.50
N GLU A 3 27.34 -0.52 3.96
CA GLU A 3 26.36 -1.31 3.24
C GLU A 3 24.97 -1.16 3.88
N LEU A 4 23.98 -0.73 3.11
CA LEU A 4 22.57 -0.85 3.48
C LEU A 4 22.04 -2.20 3.01
N VAL A 5 21.53 -2.99 3.95
CA VAL A 5 20.84 -4.25 3.66
C VAL A 5 19.34 -4.09 3.83
N VAL A 6 18.57 -4.43 2.80
CA VAL A 6 17.10 -4.34 2.81
C VAL A 6 16.47 -5.74 2.82
N LEU A 7 15.54 -5.96 3.75
CA LEU A 7 14.78 -7.20 3.84
C LEU A 7 13.69 -7.24 2.76
N THR A 8 13.80 -8.16 1.80
CA THR A 8 12.85 -8.26 0.67
C THR A 8 11.90 -9.46 0.77
N GLU A 9 11.74 -10.00 1.96
CA GLU A 9 10.89 -11.17 2.23
C GLU A 9 9.44 -11.01 1.74
N GLN A 10 8.91 -9.77 1.74
CA GLN A 10 7.55 -9.49 1.27
C GLN A 10 7.36 -9.75 -0.22
N LEU A 11 8.42 -9.61 -1.04
CA LEU A 11 8.35 -9.89 -2.47
C LEU A 11 8.14 -11.37 -2.78
N LEU A 12 8.48 -12.25 -1.85
CA LEU A 12 8.29 -13.72 -1.93
C LEU A 12 6.95 -14.19 -1.30
N SER A 13 6.11 -13.25 -0.86
CA SER A 13 4.78 -13.57 -0.35
C SER A 13 3.88 -14.06 -1.50
N PRO A 14 3.00 -15.07 -1.29
CA PRO A 14 2.00 -15.47 -2.28
C PRO A 14 1.12 -14.32 -2.77
N VAL A 15 0.84 -13.36 -1.89
CA VAL A 15 0.13 -12.11 -2.20
C VAL A 15 0.97 -10.95 -1.69
N PRO A 16 1.92 -10.41 -2.48
CA PRO A 16 2.78 -9.30 -2.05
C PRO A 16 1.99 -8.02 -1.74
N GLY A 17 0.91 -7.76 -2.49
CA GLY A 17 0.01 -6.62 -2.29
C GLY A 17 0.70 -5.26 -2.44
N GLY A 18 0.10 -4.24 -1.84
CA GLY A 18 0.66 -2.88 -1.82
C GLY A 18 2.03 -2.79 -1.14
N THR A 19 2.26 -3.58 -0.11
CA THR A 19 3.56 -3.63 0.59
C THR A 19 4.67 -4.21 -0.30
N GLY A 20 4.34 -5.20 -1.14
CA GLY A 20 5.29 -5.72 -2.14
C GLY A 20 5.63 -4.68 -3.21
N ARG A 21 4.61 -3.94 -3.70
CA ARG A 21 4.83 -2.81 -4.62
C ARG A 21 5.70 -1.73 -3.97
N TYR A 22 5.36 -1.29 -2.78
CA TYR A 22 6.18 -0.36 -2.00
C TYR A 22 7.65 -0.81 -1.93
N THR A 23 7.88 -2.06 -1.54
CA THR A 23 9.24 -2.58 -1.38
C THR A 23 10.02 -2.54 -2.70
N ARG A 24 9.39 -2.92 -3.82
CA ARG A 24 10.05 -2.94 -5.15
C ARG A 24 10.34 -1.54 -5.67
N GLU A 25 9.34 -0.67 -5.66
CA GLU A 25 9.44 0.68 -6.18
C GLU A 25 10.44 1.52 -5.37
N LEU A 26 10.34 1.44 -4.05
CA LEU A 26 11.27 2.11 -3.15
C LEU A 26 12.71 1.66 -3.38
N LEU A 27 12.95 0.36 -3.48
CA LEU A 27 14.29 -0.18 -3.72
C LEU A 27 14.83 0.25 -5.07
N THR A 28 14.00 0.29 -6.10
CA THR A 28 14.40 0.78 -7.43
C THR A 28 14.85 2.24 -7.36
N ALA A 29 14.10 3.10 -6.68
CA ALA A 29 14.45 4.50 -6.50
C ALA A 29 15.68 4.69 -5.59
N MET A 30 15.80 3.89 -4.51
CA MET A 30 16.98 3.92 -3.64
C MET A 30 18.25 3.48 -4.36
N ALA A 31 18.17 2.48 -5.26
CA ALA A 31 19.31 2.06 -6.07
C ALA A 31 19.78 3.17 -7.01
N ALA A 32 18.84 3.88 -7.64
CA ALA A 32 19.13 4.99 -8.54
C ALA A 32 19.75 6.21 -7.83
N SER A 33 19.46 6.38 -6.53
CA SER A 33 19.90 7.52 -5.71
C SER A 33 20.87 7.12 -4.59
N THR A 34 21.56 5.97 -4.74
CA THR A 34 22.53 5.50 -3.74
C THR A 34 23.67 6.53 -3.57
N PRO A 35 23.94 7.03 -2.34
CA PRO A 35 25.06 7.93 -2.09
C PRO A 35 26.39 7.30 -2.50
N PRO A 36 27.36 8.09 -3.02
CA PRO A 36 28.61 7.55 -3.59
C PRO A 36 29.42 6.65 -2.64
N GLU A 37 29.33 6.91 -1.32
CA GLU A 37 30.04 6.14 -0.31
C GLU A 37 29.29 4.88 0.13
N TRP A 38 28.07 4.65 -0.33
CA TRP A 38 27.23 3.54 0.10
C TRP A 38 27.10 2.45 -0.94
N THR A 39 26.75 1.25 -0.47
CA THR A 39 26.27 0.15 -1.30
C THR A 39 24.93 -0.35 -0.78
N VAL A 40 24.11 -0.92 -1.67
CA VAL A 40 22.80 -1.53 -1.32
C VAL A 40 22.81 -3.00 -1.67
N ALA A 41 22.32 -3.82 -0.75
CA ALA A 41 22.09 -5.23 -0.98
C ALA A 41 20.73 -5.66 -0.41
N THR A 42 20.17 -6.74 -0.93
CA THR A 42 18.93 -7.31 -0.45
C THR A 42 19.16 -8.66 0.21
N VAL A 43 18.31 -8.99 1.20
CA VAL A 43 18.31 -10.28 1.86
C VAL A 43 16.88 -10.81 2.05
N THR A 44 16.76 -12.13 2.07
CA THR A 44 15.51 -12.85 2.38
C THR A 44 15.80 -14.00 3.33
N ALA A 45 14.77 -14.62 3.86
CA ALA A 45 14.89 -15.98 4.40
C ALA A 45 15.30 -16.97 3.30
N THR A 46 15.59 -18.21 3.66
CA THR A 46 15.84 -19.27 2.67
C THR A 46 14.54 -19.65 1.95
N HIS A 47 14.54 -19.58 0.63
CA HIS A 47 13.49 -20.03 -0.27
C HIS A 47 14.07 -20.86 -1.42
N ARG A 48 13.22 -21.64 -2.10
CA ARG A 48 13.62 -22.43 -3.27
C ARG A 48 13.86 -21.56 -4.51
N ASP A 49 13.07 -20.53 -4.65
CA ASP A 49 13.15 -19.55 -5.75
C ASP A 49 13.23 -18.14 -5.16
N LEU A 50 14.29 -17.43 -5.51
CA LEU A 50 14.53 -16.04 -5.10
C LEU A 50 14.27 -15.03 -6.23
N ALA A 51 13.99 -15.51 -7.45
CA ALA A 51 13.82 -14.65 -8.62
C ALA A 51 12.78 -13.53 -8.41
N PRO A 52 11.61 -13.76 -7.76
CA PRO A 52 10.64 -12.68 -7.52
C PRO A 52 11.17 -11.56 -6.60
N ALA A 53 12.20 -11.82 -5.79
CA ALA A 53 12.80 -10.84 -4.89
C ALA A 53 14.04 -10.14 -5.48
N VAL A 54 14.45 -10.48 -6.69
CA VAL A 54 15.51 -9.77 -7.42
C VAL A 54 15.01 -8.38 -7.79
N VAL A 55 15.83 -7.38 -7.48
CA VAL A 55 15.60 -5.97 -7.87
C VAL A 55 16.76 -5.56 -8.78
N PRO A 56 16.50 -5.01 -9.98
CA PRO A 56 17.53 -4.60 -10.90
C PRO A 56 18.54 -3.62 -10.24
N ASN A 57 19.80 -3.76 -10.59
CA ASN A 57 20.90 -2.92 -10.11
C ASN A 57 21.17 -2.98 -8.60
N ILE A 58 20.63 -3.97 -7.88
CA ILE A 58 20.91 -4.20 -6.46
C ILE A 58 21.51 -5.60 -6.28
N ALA A 59 22.56 -5.71 -5.47
CA ALA A 59 23.15 -7.00 -5.12
C ALA A 59 22.21 -7.87 -4.29
N GLY A 60 22.05 -9.14 -4.64
CA GLY A 60 21.20 -10.09 -3.93
C GLY A 60 19.94 -10.53 -4.70
N PRO A 61 18.93 -11.10 -4.05
CA PRO A 61 18.89 -11.29 -2.59
C PRO A 61 19.84 -12.38 -2.08
N ARG A 62 20.52 -12.11 -0.97
CA ARG A 62 21.26 -13.12 -0.19
C ARG A 62 20.29 -13.87 0.72
N ALA A 63 20.39 -15.20 0.78
CA ALA A 63 19.55 -16.00 1.67
C ALA A 63 20.14 -16.05 3.11
N LEU A 64 19.32 -15.73 4.11
CA LEU A 64 19.62 -16.02 5.50
C LEU A 64 19.48 -17.54 5.77
N PRO A 65 20.18 -18.08 6.79
CA PRO A 65 20.31 -19.54 6.99
C PRO A 65 19.03 -20.21 7.55
N LEU A 66 17.89 -19.54 7.52
CA LEU A 66 16.62 -20.05 8.04
C LEU A 66 15.47 -19.78 7.05
N PRO A 67 14.49 -20.71 6.95
CA PRO A 67 13.26 -20.42 6.25
C PRO A 67 12.44 -19.35 6.99
N ARG A 68 11.52 -18.69 6.28
CA ARG A 68 10.71 -17.57 6.82
C ARG A 68 10.13 -17.84 8.21
N ARG A 69 9.51 -19.03 8.41
CA ARG A 69 8.92 -19.38 9.72
C ARG A 69 9.96 -19.50 10.82
N GLY A 70 11.13 -20.05 10.50
CA GLY A 70 12.26 -20.17 11.43
C GLY A 70 12.83 -18.80 11.78
N LEU A 71 13.04 -17.93 10.79
CA LEU A 71 13.53 -16.57 10.98
C LEU A 71 12.56 -15.74 11.84
N THR A 72 11.25 -15.80 11.53
CA THR A 72 10.21 -15.14 12.32
C THR A 72 10.25 -15.59 13.78
N ALA A 73 10.25 -16.91 14.03
CA ALA A 73 10.26 -17.46 15.37
C ALA A 73 11.55 -17.14 16.14
N LEU A 74 12.68 -17.04 15.45
CA LEU A 74 13.97 -16.65 16.03
C LEU A 74 13.90 -15.19 16.52
N TRP A 75 13.47 -14.28 15.65
CA TRP A 75 13.39 -12.85 15.98
C TRP A 75 12.30 -12.54 17.02
N GLU A 76 11.19 -13.26 17.00
CA GLU A 76 10.15 -13.18 18.05
C GLU A 76 10.70 -13.51 19.44
N ARG A 77 11.62 -14.48 19.54
CA ARG A 77 12.29 -14.86 20.79
C ARG A 77 13.44 -13.93 21.19
N GLY A 78 13.67 -12.86 20.42
CA GLY A 78 14.74 -11.91 20.71
C GLY A 78 16.14 -12.41 20.34
N VAL A 79 16.25 -13.50 19.58
CA VAL A 79 17.56 -14.02 19.16
C VAL A 79 18.12 -13.16 18.05
N HIS A 80 19.32 -12.64 18.24
CA HIS A 80 19.99 -11.75 17.31
C HIS A 80 20.63 -12.52 16.16
N LEU A 81 19.92 -12.60 15.03
CA LEU A 81 20.49 -12.92 13.73
C LEU A 81 20.48 -11.64 12.89
N TRP A 82 21.63 -10.96 12.81
CA TRP A 82 21.77 -9.75 12.03
C TRP A 82 21.87 -10.10 10.54
N PRO A 83 21.09 -9.46 9.65
CA PRO A 83 21.03 -9.87 8.23
C PRO A 83 22.24 -9.45 7.40
N GLY A 84 23.20 -8.77 7.99
CA GLY A 84 24.38 -8.22 7.32
C GLY A 84 24.36 -6.69 7.29
N GLY A 85 25.37 -6.11 6.63
CA GLY A 85 25.48 -4.66 6.40
C GLY A 85 25.72 -3.82 7.66
N ASP A 86 25.91 -2.54 7.43
CA ASP A 86 26.13 -1.51 8.45
C ASP A 86 24.80 -0.86 8.87
N ALA A 87 23.87 -0.80 7.93
CA ALA A 87 22.49 -0.37 8.14
C ALA A 87 21.52 -1.45 7.66
N VAL A 88 20.37 -1.58 8.30
CA VAL A 88 19.27 -2.47 7.90
C VAL A 88 18.00 -1.66 7.72
N HIS A 89 17.35 -1.86 6.59
CA HIS A 89 15.96 -1.43 6.36
C HIS A 89 15.04 -2.65 6.31
N ALA A 90 14.04 -2.66 7.18
CA ALA A 90 12.96 -3.65 7.15
C ALA A 90 11.69 -2.98 6.62
N PRO A 91 11.28 -3.23 5.36
CA PRO A 91 10.07 -2.65 4.76
C PRO A 91 8.75 -3.14 5.39
N THR A 92 8.84 -4.01 6.38
CA THR A 92 7.72 -4.53 7.18
C THR A 92 8.18 -4.72 8.63
N PRO A 93 7.26 -4.94 9.59
CA PRO A 93 7.64 -5.25 10.98
C PRO A 93 8.39 -6.59 11.17
N LEU A 94 8.58 -7.40 10.13
CA LEU A 94 9.50 -8.53 10.16
C LEU A 94 10.94 -8.00 10.11
N ALA A 95 11.54 -7.81 11.26
CA ALA A 95 12.83 -7.15 11.44
C ALA A 95 13.67 -7.84 12.54
N PRO A 96 15.00 -7.65 12.55
CA PRO A 96 15.83 -8.05 13.67
C PRO A 96 15.28 -7.50 15.00
N PRO A 97 15.42 -8.25 16.13
CA PRO A 97 14.78 -7.90 17.40
C PRO A 97 15.35 -6.64 18.06
N ALA A 98 16.53 -6.23 17.67
CA ALA A 98 17.19 -5.00 18.13
C ALA A 98 18.34 -4.61 17.21
N VAL A 99 18.81 -3.36 17.37
CA VAL A 99 19.99 -2.84 16.68
C VAL A 99 21.24 -3.56 17.19
N LYS A 100 22.13 -3.95 16.28
CA LYS A 100 23.47 -4.42 16.63
C LYS A 100 24.37 -3.22 16.91
N ARG A 101 25.26 -3.33 17.89
CA ARG A 101 26.20 -2.25 18.26
C ARG A 101 26.99 -1.75 17.03
N GLY A 102 27.08 -0.43 16.86
CA GLY A 102 27.72 0.23 15.71
C GLY A 102 26.96 0.06 14.38
N ARG A 103 25.67 -0.31 14.43
CA ARG A 103 24.80 -0.50 13.27
C ARG A 103 23.53 0.33 13.40
N SER A 104 22.75 0.43 12.33
CA SER A 104 21.44 1.07 12.37
C SER A 104 20.34 0.16 11.84
N LEU A 105 19.13 0.34 12.38
CA LEU A 105 17.91 -0.39 11.98
C LEU A 105 16.77 0.61 11.81
N ILE A 106 16.17 0.61 10.63
CA ILE A 106 14.94 1.35 10.32
C ILE A 106 13.87 0.34 9.91
N VAL A 107 12.67 0.49 10.46
CA VAL A 107 11.52 -0.41 10.20
C VAL A 107 10.36 0.39 9.64
N THR A 108 9.75 -0.07 8.55
CA THR A 108 8.51 0.54 8.03
C THR A 108 7.28 -0.13 8.64
N VAL A 109 6.35 0.69 9.11
CA VAL A 109 5.02 0.30 9.58
C VAL A 109 4.00 0.95 8.66
N HIS A 110 3.33 0.14 7.82
CA HIS A 110 2.44 0.64 6.77
C HIS A 110 1.09 1.10 7.29
N ASP A 111 0.60 0.51 8.36
CA ASP A 111 -0.67 0.84 9.00
C ASP A 111 -0.68 0.41 10.47
N THR A 112 -1.69 0.85 11.18
CA THR A 112 -1.97 0.49 12.58
C THR A 112 -3.21 -0.40 12.72
N VAL A 113 -3.70 -0.96 11.62
CA VAL A 113 -4.86 -1.86 11.56
C VAL A 113 -4.82 -2.96 12.63
N PRO A 114 -3.67 -3.59 12.94
CA PRO A 114 -3.62 -4.57 14.02
C PRO A 114 -4.04 -4.04 15.40
N PHE A 115 -3.96 -2.74 15.62
CA PHE A 115 -4.36 -2.08 16.87
C PHE A 115 -5.77 -1.50 16.79
N THR A 116 -6.11 -0.86 15.69
CA THR A 116 -7.36 -0.09 15.52
C THR A 116 -8.53 -0.96 15.06
N HIS A 117 -8.26 -2.00 14.25
CA HIS A 117 -9.25 -2.91 13.67
C HIS A 117 -8.77 -4.37 13.72
N PRO A 118 -8.41 -4.90 14.93
CA PRO A 118 -7.89 -6.26 15.06
C PRO A 118 -8.89 -7.35 14.60
N GLU A 119 -10.19 -7.05 14.62
CA GLU A 119 -11.26 -7.93 14.12
C GLU A 119 -11.17 -8.19 12.63
N THR A 120 -10.51 -7.31 11.88
CA THR A 120 -10.26 -7.46 10.45
C THR A 120 -9.05 -8.35 10.14
N LEU A 121 -8.44 -8.97 11.13
CA LEU A 121 -7.30 -9.85 11.04
C LEU A 121 -7.55 -11.16 11.79
N THR A 122 -6.77 -12.20 11.50
CA THR A 122 -6.75 -13.37 12.38
C THR A 122 -6.19 -12.98 13.75
N ARG A 123 -6.71 -13.56 14.84
CA ARG A 123 -6.21 -13.27 16.22
C ARG A 123 -4.68 -13.39 16.33
N ARG A 124 -4.11 -14.45 15.71
CA ARG A 124 -2.66 -14.66 15.70
C ARG A 124 -1.93 -13.60 14.88
N GLY A 125 -2.50 -13.21 13.73
CA GLY A 125 -1.94 -12.18 12.87
C GLY A 125 -1.93 -10.82 13.57
N ALA A 126 -3.04 -10.41 14.18
CA ALA A 126 -3.12 -9.16 14.93
C ALA A 126 -2.11 -9.13 16.08
N ALA A 127 -2.07 -10.18 16.92
CA ALA A 127 -1.15 -10.27 18.04
C ALA A 127 0.32 -10.23 17.59
N TRP A 128 0.65 -10.93 16.50
CA TRP A 128 2.00 -10.93 15.93
C TRP A 128 2.42 -9.54 15.46
N HIS A 129 1.57 -8.89 14.67
CA HIS A 129 1.86 -7.55 14.16
C HIS A 129 1.97 -6.52 15.29
N GLN A 130 1.08 -6.55 16.27
CA GLN A 130 1.16 -5.67 17.45
C GLN A 130 2.49 -5.85 18.20
N ALA A 131 2.90 -7.09 18.45
CA ALA A 131 4.17 -7.38 19.14
C ALA A 131 5.38 -6.93 18.31
N ALA A 132 5.36 -7.15 17.00
CA ALA A 132 6.44 -6.75 16.10
C ALA A 132 6.57 -5.23 15.98
N VAL A 133 5.45 -4.50 15.88
CA VAL A 133 5.43 -3.03 15.86
C VAL A 133 5.91 -2.45 17.18
N ARG A 134 5.42 -2.95 18.34
CA ARG A 134 5.92 -2.52 19.67
C ARG A 134 7.43 -2.72 19.80
N ARG A 135 7.96 -3.85 19.31
CA ARG A 135 9.39 -4.11 19.31
C ARG A 135 10.15 -3.13 18.41
N ALA A 136 9.60 -2.79 17.24
CA ALA A 136 10.20 -1.83 16.33
C ALA A 136 10.31 -0.44 16.98
N VAL A 137 9.23 0.09 17.57
CA VAL A 137 9.24 1.41 18.23
C VAL A 137 10.09 1.43 19.50
N GLU A 138 10.29 0.29 20.16
CA GLU A 138 11.12 0.18 21.34
C GLU A 138 12.61 0.06 21.02
N ARG A 139 12.98 -0.58 19.89
CA ARG A 139 14.35 -1.08 19.66
C ARG A 139 15.00 -0.70 18.34
N ALA A 140 14.27 -0.16 17.39
CA ALA A 140 14.86 0.40 16.18
C ALA A 140 15.38 1.83 16.40
N ASN A 141 16.23 2.32 15.50
CA ASN A 141 16.64 3.73 15.52
C ASN A 141 15.51 4.63 15.01
N ALA A 142 14.79 4.16 13.99
CA ALA A 142 13.61 4.85 13.49
C ALA A 142 12.54 3.86 13.03
N VAL A 143 11.29 4.32 13.11
CA VAL A 143 10.13 3.70 12.47
C VAL A 143 9.62 4.66 11.41
N VAL A 144 9.51 4.19 10.18
CA VAL A 144 8.95 4.94 9.06
C VAL A 144 7.49 4.58 8.88
N VAL A 145 6.65 5.59 8.74
CA VAL A 145 5.21 5.45 8.49
C VAL A 145 4.81 6.27 7.26
N PRO A 146 3.74 5.90 6.54
CA PRO A 146 3.42 6.53 5.26
C PRO A 146 2.64 7.84 5.37
N THR A 147 1.98 8.12 6.52
CA THR A 147 1.14 9.31 6.73
C THR A 147 1.28 9.83 8.16
N ASN A 148 0.94 11.10 8.39
CA ASN A 148 0.84 11.67 9.73
C ASN A 148 -0.26 10.97 10.54
N ALA A 149 -1.36 10.60 9.90
CA ALA A 149 -2.42 9.84 10.54
C ALA A 149 -1.90 8.52 11.15
N VAL A 150 -1.07 7.77 10.41
CA VAL A 150 -0.45 6.53 10.95
C VAL A 150 0.57 6.87 12.04
N ALA A 151 1.29 7.98 11.95
CA ALA A 151 2.23 8.41 13.00
C ALA A 151 1.50 8.70 14.33
N GLU A 152 0.38 9.41 14.27
CA GLU A 152 -0.47 9.72 15.42
C GLU A 152 -1.06 8.46 16.05
N GLU A 153 -1.65 7.58 15.23
CA GLU A 153 -2.17 6.28 15.70
C GLU A 153 -1.06 5.39 16.29
N LEU A 154 0.11 5.35 15.66
CA LEU A 154 1.26 4.60 16.18
C LEU A 154 1.68 5.14 17.55
N HIS A 155 1.76 6.45 17.70
CA HIS A 155 2.10 7.08 18.97
C HIS A 155 1.07 6.76 20.07
N ALA A 156 -0.22 6.75 19.72
CA ALA A 156 -1.29 6.43 20.66
C ALA A 156 -1.30 4.96 21.11
N HIS A 157 -1.00 4.01 20.20
CA HIS A 157 -1.14 2.57 20.48
C HIS A 157 0.17 1.86 20.84
N ALA A 158 1.29 2.39 20.41
CA ALA A 158 2.61 1.81 20.61
C ALA A 158 3.67 2.91 20.75
N PRO A 159 3.63 3.72 21.83
CA PRO A 159 4.68 4.70 22.09
C PRO A 159 6.02 4.03 22.35
N GLY A 160 7.11 4.69 21.94
CA GLY A 160 8.47 4.18 22.16
C GLY A 160 9.53 5.22 21.81
N PRO A 161 10.82 4.92 22.10
CA PRO A 161 11.93 5.87 21.91
C PRO A 161 12.41 6.00 20.47
N ALA A 162 12.00 5.11 19.53
CA ALA A 162 12.41 5.21 18.15
C ALA A 162 11.91 6.52 17.51
N THR A 163 12.74 7.13 16.69
CA THR A 163 12.30 8.29 15.89
C THR A 163 11.20 7.84 14.91
N VAL A 164 10.01 8.45 14.99
CA VAL A 164 8.96 8.23 13.98
C VAL A 164 9.17 9.23 12.85
N ALA A 165 9.31 8.76 11.62
CA ALA A 165 9.47 9.57 10.43
C ALA A 165 8.35 9.28 9.44
N VAL A 166 7.71 10.33 8.92
CA VAL A 166 6.66 10.19 7.90
C VAL A 166 7.32 10.27 6.53
N VAL A 167 7.22 9.17 5.77
CA VAL A 167 7.71 9.08 4.40
C VAL A 167 6.60 8.50 3.53
N GLY A 168 5.96 9.35 2.74
CA GLY A 168 4.88 8.97 1.84
C GLY A 168 5.35 8.02 0.73
N HIS A 169 4.41 7.34 0.12
CA HIS A 169 4.68 6.50 -1.05
C HIS A 169 4.67 7.36 -2.33
N GLY A 170 5.28 6.84 -3.40
CA GLY A 170 5.24 7.45 -4.73
C GLY A 170 4.19 6.80 -5.63
N VAL A 171 3.93 7.45 -6.74
CA VAL A 171 3.19 6.88 -7.89
C VAL A 171 4.16 6.12 -8.76
N SER A 172 3.83 4.85 -9.10
CA SER A 172 4.63 4.07 -10.05
C SER A 172 4.57 4.68 -11.45
N GLU A 173 5.67 4.58 -12.20
CA GLU A 173 5.83 5.23 -13.50
C GLU A 173 4.74 4.82 -14.50
N VAL A 174 4.25 3.58 -14.46
CA VAL A 174 3.18 3.08 -15.34
C VAL A 174 1.87 3.89 -15.25
N PHE A 175 1.59 4.54 -14.12
CA PHE A 175 0.43 5.41 -13.94
C PHE A 175 0.72 6.86 -14.34
N ARG A 176 1.98 7.28 -14.38
CA ARG A 176 2.41 8.63 -14.75
C ARG A 176 2.58 8.79 -16.26
N GLN A 177 2.98 7.72 -16.94
CA GLN A 177 3.16 7.71 -18.39
C GLN A 177 1.83 7.92 -19.11
N HIS A 178 1.87 8.68 -20.21
CA HIS A 178 0.71 8.81 -21.10
C HIS A 178 0.37 7.45 -21.72
N MET A 179 -0.90 7.09 -21.69
CA MET A 179 -1.43 5.91 -22.41
C MET A 179 -2.42 6.37 -23.46
N ASP A 180 -2.25 5.92 -24.70
CA ASP A 180 -3.21 6.19 -25.78
C ASP A 180 -4.61 5.67 -25.39
N PRO A 181 -5.67 6.49 -25.50
CA PRO A 181 -7.03 6.07 -25.16
C PRO A 181 -7.50 4.81 -25.92
N ASN A 182 -7.07 4.63 -27.18
CA ASN A 182 -7.40 3.45 -27.97
C ASN A 182 -6.70 2.19 -27.42
N LEU A 183 -5.46 2.34 -26.94
CA LEU A 183 -4.73 1.25 -26.26
C LEU A 183 -5.42 0.89 -24.95
N ALA A 184 -5.85 1.87 -24.17
CA ALA A 184 -6.62 1.63 -22.95
C ALA A 184 -7.93 0.89 -23.25
N ALA A 185 -8.68 1.32 -24.29
CA ALA A 185 -9.91 0.67 -24.73
C ALA A 185 -9.65 -0.78 -25.20
N LEU A 186 -8.57 -1.01 -25.97
CA LEU A 186 -8.19 -2.34 -26.41
C LEU A 186 -7.86 -3.28 -25.22
N LYS A 187 -7.08 -2.79 -24.24
CA LYS A 187 -6.73 -3.56 -23.03
C LYS A 187 -7.96 -3.93 -22.22
N THR A 188 -8.85 -2.97 -21.95
CA THR A 188 -10.10 -3.23 -21.20
C THR A 188 -11.09 -4.11 -21.97
N GLY A 189 -11.16 -3.98 -23.30
CA GLY A 189 -11.95 -4.83 -24.18
C GLY A 189 -11.49 -6.30 -24.15
N ARG A 190 -10.18 -6.56 -24.11
CA ARG A 190 -9.62 -7.92 -23.93
C ARG A 190 -10.02 -8.55 -22.59
N LEU A 191 -10.20 -7.73 -21.57
CA LEU A 191 -10.71 -8.14 -20.26
C LEU A 191 -12.25 -8.21 -20.21
N ARG A 192 -12.93 -7.93 -21.33
CA ARG A 192 -14.40 -7.92 -21.47
C ARG A 192 -15.07 -6.97 -20.46
N LEU A 193 -14.45 -5.82 -20.19
CA LEU A 193 -15.02 -4.81 -19.33
C LEU A 193 -16.04 -3.94 -20.08
N PRO A 194 -17.05 -3.40 -19.38
CA PRO A 194 -17.95 -2.38 -19.90
C PRO A 194 -17.17 -1.13 -20.32
N GLU A 195 -17.79 -0.28 -21.17
CA GLU A 195 -17.18 0.98 -21.58
C GLU A 195 -17.01 1.98 -20.43
N THR A 196 -17.99 2.00 -19.53
CA THR A 196 -18.04 2.87 -18.35
C THR A 196 -18.38 2.05 -17.11
N TYR A 197 -17.75 2.34 -15.98
CA TYR A 197 -17.94 1.60 -14.74
C TYR A 197 -17.42 2.36 -13.52
N VAL A 198 -17.94 2.02 -12.36
CA VAL A 198 -17.33 2.34 -11.07
C VAL A 198 -16.27 1.27 -10.77
N LEU A 199 -15.10 1.69 -10.35
CA LEU A 199 -13.98 0.79 -10.06
C LEU A 199 -13.71 0.73 -8.55
N ALA A 200 -13.38 -0.45 -8.04
CA ALA A 200 -12.72 -0.64 -6.75
C ALA A 200 -11.45 -1.46 -6.92
N VAL A 201 -10.36 -1.05 -6.26
CA VAL A 201 -9.04 -1.71 -6.32
C VAL A 201 -8.58 -2.09 -4.94
N GLY A 202 -8.29 -3.37 -4.74
CA GLY A 202 -7.74 -3.89 -3.49
C GLY A 202 -8.07 -5.35 -3.26
N THR A 203 -7.38 -5.96 -2.30
CA THR A 203 -7.67 -7.32 -1.85
C THR A 203 -9.12 -7.41 -1.36
N VAL A 204 -9.84 -8.48 -1.75
CA VAL A 204 -11.21 -8.70 -1.29
C VAL A 204 -11.16 -9.20 0.15
N GLU A 205 -11.25 -8.28 1.09
CA GLU A 205 -11.15 -8.49 2.54
C GLU A 205 -12.05 -7.50 3.30
N PRO A 206 -12.49 -7.81 4.55
CA PRO A 206 -13.46 -6.98 5.29
C PRO A 206 -13.03 -5.52 5.46
N ARG A 207 -11.74 -5.27 5.66
CA ARG A 207 -11.17 -3.93 5.84
C ARG A 207 -11.43 -2.99 4.67
N LYS A 208 -11.53 -3.53 3.45
CA LYS A 208 -11.74 -2.75 2.22
C LYS A 208 -13.18 -2.27 2.03
N GLY A 209 -14.14 -2.72 2.85
CA GLY A 209 -15.51 -2.21 2.83
C GLY A 209 -16.26 -2.46 1.51
N LEU A 210 -15.86 -3.49 0.75
CA LEU A 210 -16.51 -3.81 -0.54
C LEU A 210 -17.98 -4.24 -0.39
N ASP A 211 -18.37 -4.74 0.77
CA ASP A 211 -19.75 -4.99 1.17
C ASP A 211 -20.59 -3.70 1.17
N VAL A 212 -20.05 -2.62 1.72
CA VAL A 212 -20.68 -1.29 1.71
C VAL A 212 -20.81 -0.76 0.28
N LEU A 213 -19.79 -0.98 -0.58
CA LEU A 213 -19.84 -0.56 -1.97
C LEU A 213 -20.88 -1.34 -2.78
N VAL A 214 -20.96 -2.65 -2.61
CA VAL A 214 -22.00 -3.47 -3.26
C VAL A 214 -23.39 -2.99 -2.85
N SER A 215 -23.60 -2.76 -1.55
CA SER A 215 -24.86 -2.18 -1.04
C SER A 215 -25.13 -0.79 -1.63
N ALA A 216 -24.11 0.07 -1.74
CA ALA A 216 -24.25 1.40 -2.33
C ALA A 216 -24.67 1.33 -3.80
N MET A 217 -24.03 0.45 -4.60
CA MET A 217 -24.35 0.29 -6.03
C MET A 217 -25.72 -0.33 -6.30
N ALA A 218 -26.35 -0.93 -5.32
CA ALA A 218 -27.73 -1.44 -5.39
C ALA A 218 -28.79 -0.38 -5.04
N LYS A 219 -28.43 0.81 -4.55
CA LYS A 219 -29.36 1.87 -4.18
C LYS A 219 -30.00 2.52 -5.41
N PRO A 220 -31.29 2.95 -5.34
CA PRO A 220 -31.96 3.57 -6.47
C PRO A 220 -31.30 4.85 -6.98
N HIS A 221 -30.62 5.57 -6.10
CA HIS A 221 -29.92 6.82 -6.42
C HIS A 221 -28.43 6.62 -6.76
N ALA A 222 -27.92 5.38 -6.78
CA ALA A 222 -26.59 5.08 -7.26
C ALA A 222 -26.47 5.30 -8.79
N PRO A 223 -25.26 5.52 -9.32
CA PRO A 223 -25.10 5.59 -10.79
C PRO A 223 -25.50 4.26 -11.42
N ASP A 224 -26.19 4.33 -12.56
CA ASP A 224 -26.57 3.13 -13.33
C ASP A 224 -25.40 2.61 -14.16
N LEU A 225 -24.32 2.24 -13.47
CA LEU A 225 -23.08 1.73 -14.04
C LEU A 225 -22.71 0.39 -13.41
N PRO A 226 -22.02 -0.48 -14.14
CA PRO A 226 -21.41 -1.68 -13.58
C PRO A 226 -20.36 -1.34 -12.52
N LEU A 227 -20.19 -2.24 -11.56
CA LEU A 227 -19.11 -2.26 -10.58
C LEU A 227 -18.02 -3.23 -11.04
N VAL A 228 -16.81 -2.74 -11.23
CA VAL A 228 -15.61 -3.53 -11.51
C VAL A 228 -14.75 -3.60 -10.23
N VAL A 229 -14.39 -4.81 -9.82
CA VAL A 229 -13.51 -5.03 -8.66
C VAL A 229 -12.23 -5.70 -9.14
N VAL A 230 -11.09 -5.06 -8.87
CA VAL A 230 -9.75 -5.55 -9.19
C VAL A 230 -9.00 -5.86 -7.91
N GLY A 231 -8.58 -7.10 -7.74
CA GLY A 231 -7.76 -7.54 -6.63
C GLY A 231 -7.96 -9.03 -6.32
N PRO A 232 -6.96 -9.66 -5.70
CA PRO A 232 -7.04 -11.06 -5.32
C PRO A 232 -8.06 -11.27 -4.19
N ARG A 233 -8.54 -12.49 -4.07
CA ARG A 233 -9.25 -12.92 -2.86
C ARG A 233 -8.31 -12.83 -1.67
N GLY A 234 -8.77 -12.18 -0.62
CA GLY A 234 -8.10 -12.09 0.67
C GLY A 234 -8.71 -13.06 1.69
N TRP A 235 -8.63 -12.68 2.95
CA TRP A 235 -9.20 -13.43 4.05
C TRP A 235 -10.60 -12.89 4.41
N GLY A 236 -11.34 -13.61 5.29
CA GLY A 236 -12.64 -13.16 5.82
C GLY A 236 -13.84 -13.57 4.99
N GLU A 237 -13.66 -14.50 4.04
CA GLU A 237 -14.75 -15.15 3.26
C GLU A 237 -15.75 -14.17 2.60
N VAL A 238 -15.26 -12.97 2.20
CA VAL A 238 -16.10 -11.97 1.53
C VAL A 238 -16.49 -12.50 0.15
N ASN A 239 -17.77 -12.85 -0.03
CA ASN A 239 -18.32 -13.27 -1.32
C ASN A 239 -19.12 -12.13 -1.95
N LEU A 240 -18.49 -11.41 -2.88
CA LEU A 240 -19.11 -10.26 -3.54
C LEU A 240 -20.34 -10.64 -4.40
N VAL A 241 -20.39 -11.87 -4.92
CA VAL A 241 -21.52 -12.33 -5.74
C VAL A 241 -22.75 -12.60 -4.85
N GLU A 242 -22.56 -13.22 -3.70
CA GLU A 242 -23.63 -13.41 -2.73
C GLU A 242 -24.14 -12.07 -2.20
N LEU A 243 -23.23 -11.17 -1.81
CA LEU A 243 -23.59 -9.82 -1.37
C LEU A 243 -24.36 -9.05 -2.44
N ALA A 244 -23.97 -9.15 -3.71
CA ALA A 244 -24.68 -8.52 -4.82
C ALA A 244 -26.12 -9.06 -4.94
N ALA A 245 -26.30 -10.38 -4.82
CA ALA A 245 -27.63 -11.01 -4.85
C ALA A 245 -28.48 -10.59 -3.65
N GLU A 246 -27.91 -10.58 -2.43
CA GLU A 246 -28.57 -10.16 -1.19
C GLU A 246 -29.07 -8.71 -1.25
N HIS A 247 -28.29 -7.82 -1.84
CA HIS A 247 -28.65 -6.41 -1.99
C HIS A 247 -29.47 -6.11 -3.27
N GLY A 248 -29.77 -7.13 -4.08
CA GLY A 248 -30.56 -6.97 -5.30
C GLY A 248 -29.80 -6.25 -6.43
N LEU A 249 -28.48 -6.24 -6.43
CA LEU A 249 -27.68 -5.74 -7.55
C LEU A 249 -27.86 -6.71 -8.74
N PRO A 250 -28.35 -6.23 -9.91
CA PRO A 250 -28.64 -7.11 -11.06
C PRO A 250 -27.40 -7.94 -11.48
N ALA A 251 -27.64 -9.18 -11.86
CA ALA A 251 -26.61 -10.02 -12.47
C ALA A 251 -26.02 -9.31 -13.70
N GLY A 252 -24.69 -9.34 -13.85
CA GLY A 252 -23.99 -8.63 -14.92
C GLY A 252 -23.58 -7.19 -14.57
N ARG A 253 -24.07 -6.61 -13.47
CA ARG A 253 -23.56 -5.33 -12.96
C ARG A 253 -22.33 -5.45 -12.07
N LEU A 254 -21.90 -6.66 -11.68
CA LEU A 254 -20.69 -6.91 -10.90
C LEU A 254 -19.68 -7.71 -11.73
N HIS A 255 -18.49 -7.16 -11.90
CA HIS A 255 -17.35 -7.78 -12.57
C HIS A 255 -16.17 -7.91 -11.59
N VAL A 256 -15.78 -9.13 -11.24
CA VAL A 256 -14.65 -9.41 -10.35
C VAL A 256 -13.51 -10.00 -11.16
N LEU A 257 -12.44 -9.23 -11.39
CA LEU A 257 -11.34 -9.62 -12.27
C LEU A 257 -10.25 -10.44 -11.57
N GLY A 258 -10.18 -10.40 -10.24
CA GLY A 258 -9.01 -10.89 -9.55
C GLY A 258 -7.78 -9.98 -9.77
N ARG A 259 -6.58 -10.58 -9.69
CA ARG A 259 -5.32 -9.82 -9.86
C ARG A 259 -5.07 -9.53 -11.34
N VAL A 260 -4.68 -8.30 -11.63
CA VAL A 260 -4.17 -7.85 -12.95
C VAL A 260 -2.75 -7.29 -12.78
N ASP A 261 -2.01 -7.18 -13.88
CA ASP A 261 -0.74 -6.46 -13.92
C ASP A 261 -0.94 -4.94 -13.90
N ASP A 262 0.12 -4.19 -13.66
CA ASP A 262 0.05 -2.74 -13.47
C ASP A 262 -0.29 -1.99 -14.77
N GLU A 263 0.08 -2.50 -15.94
CA GLU A 263 -0.31 -1.91 -17.22
C GLU A 263 -1.81 -2.05 -17.48
N ASN A 264 -2.38 -3.23 -17.21
CA ASN A 264 -3.82 -3.43 -17.31
C ASN A 264 -4.55 -2.62 -16.23
N LEU A 265 -4.02 -2.53 -15.01
CA LEU A 265 -4.60 -1.68 -13.96
C LEU A 265 -4.61 -0.21 -14.36
N SER A 266 -3.53 0.30 -14.97
CA SER A 266 -3.48 1.67 -15.50
C SER A 266 -4.55 1.92 -16.57
N ALA A 267 -4.75 0.97 -17.51
CA ALA A 267 -5.81 1.06 -18.49
C ALA A 267 -7.22 1.04 -17.87
N ILE A 268 -7.44 0.15 -16.88
CA ILE A 268 -8.70 0.04 -16.15
C ILE A 268 -9.02 1.34 -15.39
N LEU A 269 -8.04 1.90 -14.68
CA LEU A 269 -8.19 3.17 -13.97
C LEU A 269 -8.59 4.30 -14.94
N ARG A 270 -7.87 4.47 -16.05
CA ARG A 270 -8.12 5.53 -17.04
C ARG A 270 -9.52 5.45 -17.69
N ARG A 271 -10.11 4.27 -17.72
CA ARG A 271 -11.45 4.03 -18.30
C ARG A 271 -12.57 4.06 -17.25
N ALA A 272 -12.24 4.05 -15.97
CA ALA A 272 -13.21 4.11 -14.90
C ALA A 272 -13.87 5.49 -14.82
N SER A 273 -15.20 5.54 -14.67
CA SER A 273 -15.94 6.78 -14.42
C SER A 273 -15.67 7.35 -13.03
N ALA A 274 -15.36 6.48 -12.05
CA ALA A 274 -14.90 6.84 -10.73
C ALA A 274 -14.18 5.67 -10.07
N LEU A 275 -13.20 5.97 -9.22
CA LEU A 275 -12.66 5.02 -8.24
C LEU A 275 -13.41 5.18 -6.92
N ALA A 276 -13.94 4.08 -6.38
CA ALA A 276 -14.51 3.98 -5.04
C ALA A 276 -13.52 3.30 -4.08
N VAL A 277 -13.20 3.96 -2.95
CA VAL A 277 -12.36 3.42 -1.88
C VAL A 277 -13.14 3.41 -0.57
N PRO A 278 -14.01 2.41 -0.37
CA PRO A 278 -14.96 2.36 0.77
C PRO A 278 -14.30 1.79 2.04
N SER A 279 -13.00 1.85 2.15
CA SER A 279 -12.21 1.21 3.21
C SER A 279 -12.63 1.66 4.61
N ARG A 280 -12.58 0.73 5.57
CA ARG A 280 -12.77 0.98 7.00
C ARG A 280 -11.48 1.45 7.66
N ALA A 281 -10.33 1.00 7.14
CA ALA A 281 -9.01 1.40 7.61
C ALA A 281 -7.98 1.30 6.48
N GLU A 282 -7.05 2.24 6.45
CA GLU A 282 -5.92 2.32 5.51
C GLU A 282 -4.73 2.99 6.18
N GLY A 283 -3.54 2.66 5.73
CA GLY A 283 -2.35 3.41 6.15
C GLY A 283 -1.91 4.46 5.13
N PHE A 284 -2.30 4.32 3.84
CA PHE A 284 -1.95 5.28 2.80
C PHE A 284 -3.04 5.42 1.74
N GLY A 285 -3.35 4.34 1.00
CA GLY A 285 -4.33 4.39 -0.08
C GLY A 285 -3.69 4.57 -1.46
N LEU A 286 -2.73 3.72 -1.82
CA LEU A 286 -2.12 3.71 -3.17
C LEU A 286 -3.14 3.82 -4.30
N PRO A 287 -4.30 3.10 -4.28
CA PRO A 287 -5.30 3.23 -5.34
C PRO A 287 -5.86 4.65 -5.53
N VAL A 288 -6.02 5.42 -4.43
CA VAL A 288 -6.42 6.84 -4.50
C VAL A 288 -5.39 7.63 -5.29
N LEU A 289 -4.13 7.47 -4.92
CA LEU A 289 -3.03 8.20 -5.56
C LEU A 289 -2.85 7.80 -7.04
N GLU A 290 -2.99 6.51 -7.35
CA GLU A 290 -2.91 5.98 -8.72
C GLU A 290 -4.06 6.50 -9.60
N ALA A 291 -5.29 6.53 -9.07
CA ALA A 291 -6.45 7.09 -9.76
C ALA A 291 -6.26 8.59 -10.04
N MET A 292 -5.82 9.35 -9.04
CA MET A 292 -5.52 10.77 -9.21
C MET A 292 -4.44 11.00 -10.28
N ALA A 293 -3.40 10.17 -10.32
CA ALA A 293 -2.31 10.27 -11.29
C ALA A 293 -2.75 10.03 -12.74
N VAL A 294 -3.81 9.26 -12.96
CA VAL A 294 -4.36 9.00 -14.30
C VAL A 294 -5.58 9.87 -14.64
N GLY A 295 -5.99 10.75 -13.71
CA GLY A 295 -7.14 11.64 -13.91
C GLY A 295 -8.50 11.00 -13.67
N THR A 296 -8.57 9.90 -12.92
CA THR A 296 -9.84 9.26 -12.55
C THR A 296 -10.40 9.92 -11.29
N PRO A 297 -11.67 10.36 -11.28
CA PRO A 297 -12.31 10.90 -10.11
C PRO A 297 -12.34 9.88 -8.95
N VAL A 298 -12.20 10.36 -7.70
CA VAL A 298 -12.11 9.49 -6.52
C VAL A 298 -13.22 9.80 -5.53
N VAL A 299 -13.89 8.76 -5.03
CA VAL A 299 -14.76 8.78 -3.86
C VAL A 299 -14.15 7.87 -2.79
N HIS A 300 -13.90 8.39 -1.61
CA HIS A 300 -13.27 7.63 -0.53
C HIS A 300 -13.93 7.91 0.82
N THR A 301 -13.73 7.00 1.76
CA THR A 301 -14.21 7.17 3.13
C THR A 301 -13.36 8.17 3.92
N ASP A 302 -13.89 8.62 5.07
CA ASP A 302 -13.28 9.53 6.03
C ASP A 302 -12.16 8.88 6.88
N VAL A 303 -11.49 7.84 6.35
CA VAL A 303 -10.27 7.28 6.96
C VAL A 303 -9.18 8.36 6.93
N PRO A 304 -8.56 8.70 8.08
CA PRO A 304 -7.61 9.81 8.17
C PRO A 304 -6.47 9.74 7.14
N ALA A 305 -5.91 8.57 6.92
CA ALA A 305 -4.84 8.37 5.92
C ALA A 305 -5.34 8.65 4.49
N LEU A 306 -6.59 8.26 4.13
CA LEU A 306 -7.17 8.56 2.82
C LEU A 306 -7.43 10.06 2.65
N VAL A 307 -7.96 10.71 3.69
CA VAL A 307 -8.19 12.17 3.70
C VAL A 307 -6.87 12.92 3.52
N GLU A 308 -5.81 12.49 4.23
CA GLU A 308 -4.46 13.08 4.11
C GLU A 308 -3.91 12.91 2.70
N VAL A 309 -3.96 11.71 2.13
CA VAL A 309 -3.42 11.42 0.78
C VAL A 309 -4.22 12.15 -0.30
N ALA A 310 -5.55 12.08 -0.25
CA ALA A 310 -6.42 12.77 -1.20
C ALA A 310 -6.29 14.30 -1.13
N GLY A 311 -6.04 14.87 0.06
CA GLY A 311 -5.82 16.30 0.23
C GLY A 311 -6.98 17.18 -0.26
N GLY A 312 -8.22 16.71 -0.12
CA GLY A 312 -9.44 17.40 -0.53
C GLY A 312 -9.79 17.29 -2.01
N THR A 313 -9.03 16.54 -2.81
CA THR A 313 -9.29 16.40 -4.26
C THR A 313 -10.29 15.29 -4.61
N GLY A 314 -10.57 14.37 -3.66
CA GLY A 314 -11.64 13.37 -3.75
C GLY A 314 -12.90 13.77 -3.00
N LEU A 315 -14.03 13.13 -3.29
CA LEU A 315 -15.23 13.22 -2.44
C LEU A 315 -15.08 12.29 -1.23
N THR A 316 -15.20 12.86 -0.04
CA THR A 316 -15.13 12.13 1.22
C THR A 316 -16.53 11.79 1.73
N VAL A 317 -16.74 10.53 2.13
CA VAL A 317 -18.00 10.04 2.71
C VAL A 317 -17.76 9.36 4.06
N PRO A 318 -18.73 9.34 4.97
CA PRO A 318 -18.61 8.60 6.23
C PRO A 318 -18.40 7.09 5.99
N ARG A 319 -17.51 6.47 6.77
CA ARG A 319 -17.26 5.02 6.73
C ARG A 319 -18.54 4.23 7.01
N GLY A 320 -18.76 3.16 6.24
CA GLY A 320 -19.91 2.26 6.41
C GLY A 320 -21.25 2.84 5.92
N ASN A 321 -21.29 4.05 5.37
CA ASN A 321 -22.51 4.69 4.91
C ASN A 321 -22.71 4.46 3.40
N ALA A 322 -23.50 3.42 3.06
CA ALA A 322 -23.79 3.05 1.68
C ALA A 322 -24.61 4.13 0.93
N ASP A 323 -25.51 4.84 1.61
CA ASP A 323 -26.33 5.89 0.98
C ASP A 323 -25.49 7.11 0.63
N ALA A 324 -24.61 7.57 1.52
CA ALA A 324 -23.68 8.65 1.23
C ALA A 324 -22.70 8.27 0.09
N LEU A 325 -22.22 7.02 0.08
CA LEU A 325 -21.34 6.52 -0.98
C LEU A 325 -22.06 6.49 -2.34
N ALA A 326 -23.31 6.01 -2.40
CA ALA A 326 -24.12 6.00 -3.61
C ALA A 326 -24.33 7.41 -4.16
N SER A 327 -24.70 8.36 -3.31
CA SER A 327 -24.90 9.76 -3.68
C SER A 327 -23.63 10.42 -4.21
N ALA A 328 -22.48 10.21 -3.52
CA ALA A 328 -21.21 10.75 -3.95
C ALA A 328 -20.73 10.15 -5.28
N LEU A 329 -20.93 8.86 -5.50
CA LEU A 329 -20.63 8.20 -6.78
C LEU A 329 -21.49 8.76 -7.91
N ARG A 330 -22.79 9.00 -7.67
CA ARG A 330 -23.68 9.64 -8.62
C ARG A 330 -23.20 11.06 -8.97
N GLU A 331 -22.89 11.89 -7.95
CA GLU A 331 -22.39 13.25 -8.15
C GLU A 331 -21.15 13.29 -9.04
N VAL A 332 -20.19 12.38 -8.77
CA VAL A 332 -18.93 12.34 -9.52
C VAL A 332 -19.13 11.84 -10.96
N VAL A 333 -20.01 10.86 -11.17
CA VAL A 333 -20.26 10.27 -12.50
C VAL A 333 -21.07 11.20 -13.39
N ASP A 334 -21.99 11.99 -12.83
CA ASP A 334 -22.82 12.94 -13.59
C ASP A 334 -22.01 14.14 -14.13
N SER A 335 -20.71 14.14 -13.91
CA SER A 335 -19.70 14.99 -14.57
C SER A 335 -19.97 16.48 -14.49
N SER A 336 -19.83 17.04 -13.31
CA SER A 336 -19.92 18.49 -13.09
C SER A 336 -18.58 19.20 -13.32
N ALA A 337 -18.63 20.53 -13.51
CA ALA A 337 -17.41 21.36 -13.51
C ALA A 337 -16.58 21.16 -12.22
N ALA A 338 -17.24 20.91 -11.08
CA ALA A 338 -16.59 20.63 -9.81
C ALA A 338 -15.81 19.30 -9.85
N THR A 339 -16.32 18.27 -10.52
CA THR A 339 -15.58 17.00 -10.72
C THR A 339 -14.34 17.23 -11.58
N ALA A 340 -14.45 18.00 -12.67
CA ALA A 340 -13.31 18.32 -13.53
C ALA A 340 -12.22 19.09 -12.77
N GLU A 341 -12.60 20.03 -11.91
CA GLU A 341 -11.65 20.76 -11.06
C GLU A 341 -10.97 19.85 -10.05
N ARG A 342 -11.72 18.98 -9.35
CA ARG A 342 -11.15 17.99 -8.42
C ARG A 342 -10.13 17.07 -9.13
N VAL A 343 -10.44 16.64 -10.35
CA VAL A 343 -9.52 15.83 -11.19
C VAL A 343 -8.25 16.60 -11.49
N ALA A 344 -8.35 17.86 -11.91
CA ALA A 344 -7.19 18.70 -12.22
C ALA A 344 -6.29 18.90 -10.97
N GLN A 345 -6.88 19.17 -9.83
CA GLN A 345 -6.17 19.28 -8.55
C GLN A 345 -5.59 17.94 -8.10
N GLY A 346 -6.30 16.82 -8.34
CA GLY A 346 -5.83 15.47 -8.08
C GLY A 346 -4.56 15.14 -8.87
N LEU A 347 -4.51 15.47 -10.16
CA LEU A 347 -3.32 15.31 -10.99
C LEU A 347 -2.11 16.06 -10.42
N LEU A 348 -2.31 17.32 -10.01
CA LEU A 348 -1.25 18.14 -9.39
C LEU A 348 -0.80 17.55 -8.05
N ARG A 349 -1.76 17.08 -7.24
CA ARG A 349 -1.45 16.43 -5.97
C ARG A 349 -0.64 15.16 -6.15
N ALA A 350 -1.06 14.26 -7.06
CA ALA A 350 -0.38 13.00 -7.34
C ALA A 350 1.04 13.22 -7.85
N ALA A 351 1.29 14.29 -8.62
CA ALA A 351 2.61 14.63 -9.12
C ALA A 351 3.64 14.92 -8.01
N ALA A 352 3.19 15.35 -6.83
CA ALA A 352 4.05 15.61 -5.68
C ALA A 352 4.52 14.32 -4.97
N PHE A 353 3.88 13.18 -5.24
CA PHE A 353 4.21 11.89 -4.62
C PHE A 353 5.14 11.08 -5.55
N THR A 354 6.43 11.11 -5.28
CA THR A 354 7.43 10.40 -6.09
C THR A 354 8.22 9.41 -5.25
N TRP A 355 8.60 8.29 -5.86
CA TRP A 355 9.49 7.32 -5.21
C TRP A 355 10.89 7.87 -4.99
N ASP A 356 11.35 8.81 -5.84
CA ASP A 356 12.63 9.50 -5.68
C ASP A 356 12.65 10.35 -4.40
N HIS A 357 11.55 11.05 -4.11
CA HIS A 357 11.41 11.78 -2.86
C HIS A 357 11.42 10.84 -1.65
N ALA A 358 10.66 9.75 -1.70
CA ALA A 358 10.64 8.74 -0.64
C ALA A 358 12.03 8.11 -0.42
N ALA A 359 12.76 7.80 -1.49
CA ALA A 359 14.12 7.28 -1.43
C ALA A 359 15.10 8.28 -0.81
N ALA A 360 15.02 9.56 -1.20
CA ALA A 360 15.87 10.61 -0.65
C ALA A 360 15.66 10.80 0.86
N GLU A 361 14.39 10.78 1.32
CA GLU A 361 14.06 10.84 2.75
C GLU A 361 14.65 9.64 3.51
N LEU A 362 14.49 8.43 2.98
CA LEU A 362 15.02 7.23 3.60
C LEU A 362 16.55 7.20 3.62
N TRP A 363 17.20 7.64 2.55
CA TRP A 363 18.65 7.76 2.54
C TRP A 363 19.15 8.75 3.60
N ARG A 364 18.48 9.91 3.77
CA ARG A 364 18.82 10.87 4.84
C ARG A 364 18.73 10.21 6.23
N LEU A 365 17.70 9.41 6.47
CA LEU A 365 17.55 8.69 7.74
C LEU A 365 18.67 7.65 7.93
N HIS A 366 18.98 6.83 6.92
CA HIS A 366 20.02 5.80 7.01
C HIS A 366 21.39 6.42 7.25
N VAL A 367 21.77 7.45 6.52
CA VAL A 367 23.05 8.17 6.72
C VAL A 367 23.11 8.76 8.11
N ARG A 368 22.08 9.50 8.54
CA ARG A 368 22.02 10.10 9.89
C ARG A 368 22.25 9.07 11.00
N PHE A 369 21.50 7.96 10.98
CA PHE A 369 21.60 6.98 12.06
C PHE A 369 22.87 6.15 11.99
N PHE A 370 23.45 5.93 10.82
CA PHE A 370 24.75 5.33 10.67
C PHE A 370 25.84 6.22 11.29
N ASP A 371 25.85 7.52 10.99
CA ASP A 371 26.80 8.47 11.55
C ASP A 371 26.71 8.57 13.07
N MET A 372 25.46 8.64 13.60
CA MET A 372 25.22 8.62 15.05
C MET A 372 25.71 7.33 15.74
N ALA A 373 25.61 6.18 15.07
CA ALA A 373 26.08 4.91 15.61
C ALA A 373 27.61 4.80 15.62
N ASN A 374 28.31 5.52 14.74
CA ASN A 374 29.77 5.49 14.59
C ASN A 374 30.49 6.70 15.19
N ALA A 375 29.75 7.74 15.61
CA ALA A 375 30.30 8.89 16.33
C ALA A 375 30.52 8.64 17.83
N ARG A 376 30.16 7.45 18.33
CA ARG A 376 30.32 6.98 19.74
C ARG A 376 31.40 5.93 19.81
#